data_1791e83d4899368c6061ada468272e7a
#
_entry.id   1791e83d4899368c6061ada468272e7a
#
_cell.length_a   1.000
_cell.length_b   1.000
_cell.length_c   1.000
_cell.angle_alpha   90.00
_cell.angle_beta   90.00
_cell.angle_gamma   90.00
#
_symmetry.space_group_name_H-M   'P 1'
#
loop_
_entity.id
_entity.type
_entity.pdbx_description
1 polymer ?
#
loop_
_entity_poly.entity_id
_entity_poly.type
_entity_poly.pdbx_seq_one_letter_code
_entity_poly.pdbx_strand_id
1 'polypeptide(L)'
;MKRRRVHFAALLILAATTAGLLSQLVLGGSDRVRIGNGSVSALTRSSTAVDSLPDSVLAYPFAARNFASKNGEGSRLLRLTGTLRLYAVPGKEGMLCLIEVDDAAGTAGGACADRHVLLTGSIYMADRQEDGSRLVVGLVGDGHTYAEAEDRRVPVQSNAFVLRGVDGSSVTVGSPTAVQTIDLGD
;
A
#
# COMPACT_ATOMS: atom_id res chain seq x y z
N MET A 1 64.08 29.70 -11.93
CA MET A 1 63.29 28.83 -11.04
C MET A 1 61.80 29.02 -11.32
N LYS A 2 61.18 28.10 -12.07
CA LYS A 2 59.75 28.16 -12.45
C LYS A 2 58.94 27.21 -11.53
N ARG A 3 58.10 27.75 -10.63
CA ARG A 3 57.17 26.98 -9.79
C ARG A 3 56.00 26.53 -10.62
N ARG A 4 55.87 25.22 -10.81
CA ARG A 4 54.68 24.58 -11.39
C ARG A 4 53.57 24.52 -10.33
N ARG A 5 52.43 25.16 -10.60
CA ARG A 5 51.19 25.01 -9.82
C ARG A 5 50.51 23.73 -10.26
N VAL A 6 50.36 22.80 -9.33
CA VAL A 6 49.58 21.59 -9.51
C VAL A 6 48.13 21.94 -9.20
N HIS A 7 47.25 21.81 -10.19
CA HIS A 7 45.81 21.98 -10.01
C HIS A 7 45.23 20.61 -9.59
N PHE A 8 44.79 20.52 -8.34
CA PHE A 8 43.98 19.41 -7.91
C PHE A 8 42.55 19.60 -8.45
N ALA A 9 42.18 18.79 -9.43
CA ALA A 9 40.79 18.66 -9.85
C ALA A 9 40.08 17.82 -8.80
N ALA A 10 39.21 18.46 -8.02
CA ALA A 10 38.29 17.76 -7.12
C ALA A 10 37.23 17.05 -7.96
N LEU A 11 37.29 15.73 -7.98
CA LEU A 11 36.29 14.87 -8.57
C LEU A 11 35.05 14.87 -7.66
N LEU A 12 34.01 15.62 -8.02
CA LEU A 12 32.70 15.58 -7.38
C LEU A 12 32.03 14.26 -7.78
N ILE A 13 32.04 13.29 -6.87
CA ILE A 13 31.24 12.09 -6.98
C ILE A 13 29.81 12.52 -6.70
N LEU A 14 29.00 12.62 -7.75
CA LEU A 14 27.54 12.72 -7.62
C LEU A 14 27.03 11.37 -7.07
N ALA A 15 26.75 11.33 -5.78
CA ALA A 15 25.96 10.27 -5.20
C ALA A 15 24.53 10.41 -5.74
N ALA A 16 24.14 9.53 -6.64
CA ALA A 16 22.75 9.36 -7.04
C ALA A 16 21.97 8.92 -5.80
N THR A 17 21.30 9.85 -5.15
CA THR A 17 20.30 9.55 -4.13
C THR A 17 19.10 8.95 -4.84
N THR A 18 18.99 7.63 -4.80
CA THR A 18 17.73 6.94 -5.07
C THR A 18 16.71 7.49 -4.09
N ALA A 19 15.80 8.31 -4.61
CA ALA A 19 14.64 8.78 -3.87
C ALA A 19 13.77 7.55 -3.58
N GLY A 20 13.95 6.96 -2.39
CA GLY A 20 13.02 6.00 -1.85
C GLY A 20 11.68 6.71 -1.69
N LEU A 21 10.67 6.26 -2.41
CA LEU A 21 9.28 6.68 -2.26
C LEU A 21 8.86 6.41 -0.82
N LEU A 22 8.78 7.47 -0.03
CA LEU A 22 8.17 7.45 1.30
C LEU A 22 6.65 7.38 1.08
N SER A 23 6.10 6.17 1.12
CA SER A 23 4.66 6.00 1.24
C SER A 23 4.19 6.67 2.53
N GLN A 24 3.51 7.80 2.42
CA GLN A 24 2.98 8.51 3.58
C GLN A 24 1.74 7.77 4.08
N LEU A 25 1.81 7.26 5.29
CA LEU A 25 0.67 6.76 6.03
C LEU A 25 -0.10 7.97 6.58
N VAL A 26 -1.12 8.44 5.87
CA VAL A 26 -2.01 9.46 6.36
C VAL A 26 -3.18 8.79 7.06
N LEU A 27 -3.24 8.90 8.37
CA LEU A 27 -4.40 8.53 9.17
C LEU A 27 -5.43 9.68 9.11
N GLY A 28 -6.18 9.75 8.02
CA GLY A 28 -7.26 10.71 7.87
C GLY A 28 -8.45 10.35 8.76
N GLY A 29 -8.82 11.23 9.66
CA GLY A 29 -9.97 11.05 10.54
C GLY A 29 -10.86 12.28 10.57
N SER A 30 -12.09 12.16 10.10
CA SER A 30 -13.23 12.91 10.65
C SER A 30 -14.53 12.21 10.23
N ASP A 31 -15.46 12.11 11.17
CA ASP A 31 -16.76 11.43 11.08
C ASP A 31 -16.69 9.93 10.75
N ARG A 32 -16.23 9.17 11.76
CA ARG A 32 -16.01 7.73 11.65
C ARG A 32 -17.32 6.97 11.70
N VAL A 33 -17.94 6.78 10.54
CA VAL A 33 -19.04 5.82 10.41
C VAL A 33 -18.46 4.41 10.43
N ARG A 34 -18.90 3.60 11.38
CA ARG A 34 -18.48 2.21 11.47
C ARG A 34 -19.13 1.40 10.36
N ILE A 35 -18.31 0.87 9.42
CA ILE A 35 -18.75 -0.01 8.36
C ILE A 35 -18.26 -1.43 8.69
N GLY A 36 -19.19 -2.36 8.88
CA GLY A 36 -18.83 -3.75 9.19
C GLY A 36 -18.27 -3.93 10.61
N ASN A 37 -17.56 -5.03 10.82
CA ASN A 37 -16.99 -5.45 12.11
C ASN A 37 -15.45 -5.38 12.15
N GLY A 38 -14.81 -4.75 11.15
CA GLY A 38 -13.36 -4.67 11.01
C GLY A 38 -12.68 -5.99 10.70
N SER A 39 -13.44 -7.05 10.47
CA SER A 39 -12.87 -8.32 10.01
C SER A 39 -12.47 -8.24 8.55
N VAL A 40 -11.55 -9.13 8.16
CA VAL A 40 -11.08 -9.31 6.79
C VAL A 40 -11.30 -10.77 6.45
N SER A 41 -12.41 -11.06 5.80
CA SER A 41 -12.82 -12.45 5.47
C SER A 41 -11.80 -13.15 4.56
N ALA A 42 -11.09 -12.39 3.74
CA ALA A 42 -10.01 -12.92 2.92
C ALA A 42 -8.92 -13.64 3.76
N LEU A 43 -8.68 -13.24 5.00
CA LEU A 43 -7.71 -13.88 5.91
C LEU A 43 -8.22 -15.19 6.51
N THR A 44 -9.52 -15.46 6.50
CA THR A 44 -10.11 -16.64 7.13
C THR A 44 -10.18 -17.85 6.19
N ARG A 45 -10.04 -17.64 4.88
CA ARG A 45 -9.97 -18.74 3.92
C ARG A 45 -8.68 -19.54 4.06
N SER A 46 -8.71 -20.81 3.66
CA SER A 46 -7.50 -21.63 3.58
C SER A 46 -6.45 -21.00 2.67
N SER A 47 -5.18 -21.11 3.05
CA SER A 47 -4.04 -20.65 2.24
C SER A 47 -3.86 -21.56 1.02
N THR A 48 -3.44 -20.97 -0.07
CA THR A 48 -3.06 -21.65 -1.33
C THR A 48 -1.66 -21.19 -1.77
N ALA A 49 -1.08 -21.83 -2.77
CA ALA A 49 0.26 -21.46 -3.24
C ALA A 49 0.37 -20.00 -3.73
N VAL A 50 -0.72 -19.43 -4.27
CA VAL A 50 -0.72 -18.04 -4.75
C VAL A 50 -0.71 -17.01 -3.61
N ASP A 51 -0.94 -17.44 -2.38
CA ASP A 51 -0.91 -16.57 -1.20
C ASP A 51 0.51 -16.33 -0.67
N SER A 52 1.48 -17.10 -1.16
CA SER A 52 2.88 -16.91 -0.77
C SER A 52 3.43 -15.61 -1.34
N LEU A 53 4.08 -14.84 -0.47
CA LEU A 53 4.77 -13.62 -0.90
C LEU A 53 5.99 -13.99 -1.76
N PRO A 54 6.33 -13.18 -2.77
CA PRO A 54 7.59 -13.33 -3.49
C PRO A 54 8.81 -13.19 -2.57
N ASP A 55 9.87 -13.93 -2.84
CA ASP A 55 11.13 -13.84 -2.08
C ASP A 55 11.71 -12.42 -2.10
N SER A 56 11.53 -11.70 -3.21
CA SER A 56 11.90 -10.30 -3.32
C SER A 56 11.25 -9.43 -2.25
N VAL A 57 9.98 -9.64 -1.95
CA VAL A 57 9.26 -8.90 -0.88
C VAL A 57 9.81 -9.28 0.49
N LEU A 58 10.05 -10.56 0.73
CA LEU A 58 10.58 -11.05 2.01
C LEU A 58 12.00 -10.54 2.31
N ALA A 59 12.78 -10.25 1.27
CA ALA A 59 14.12 -9.70 1.36
C ALA A 59 14.14 -8.19 1.74
N TYR A 60 13.04 -7.47 1.60
CA TYR A 60 13.02 -6.05 1.96
C TYR A 60 13.10 -5.81 3.48
N PRO A 61 13.82 -4.77 3.91
CA PRO A 61 13.90 -4.39 5.34
C PRO A 61 12.52 -4.10 5.96
N PHE A 62 11.55 -3.68 5.16
CA PHE A 62 10.17 -3.49 5.60
C PHE A 62 9.56 -4.79 6.13
N ALA A 63 9.71 -5.90 5.40
CA ALA A 63 9.19 -7.20 5.81
C ALA A 63 9.80 -7.65 7.15
N ALA A 64 11.11 -7.56 7.30
CA ALA A 64 11.80 -7.93 8.54
C ALA A 64 11.34 -7.12 9.77
N ARG A 65 10.97 -5.86 9.55
CA ARG A 65 10.51 -4.97 10.62
C ARG A 65 9.06 -5.17 11.01
N ASN A 66 8.20 -5.41 10.03
CA ASN A 66 6.75 -5.32 10.21
C ASN A 66 6.02 -6.66 10.22
N PHE A 67 6.50 -7.70 9.52
CA PHE A 67 5.77 -8.96 9.43
C PHE A 67 5.90 -9.80 10.70
N ALA A 68 4.81 -10.45 11.09
CA ALA A 68 4.78 -11.36 12.24
C ALA A 68 5.68 -12.58 12.01
N SER A 69 5.71 -13.10 10.78
CA SER A 69 6.54 -14.22 10.35
C SER A 69 7.57 -13.78 9.32
N LYS A 70 8.81 -14.25 9.42
CA LYS A 70 9.88 -13.99 8.43
C LYS A 70 9.53 -14.49 7.03
N ASN A 71 8.70 -15.52 6.93
CA ASN A 71 8.29 -16.12 5.66
C ASN A 71 6.94 -15.57 5.16
N GLY A 72 6.38 -14.52 5.80
CA GLY A 72 5.08 -14.00 5.45
C GLY A 72 3.94 -15.00 5.68
N GLU A 73 4.09 -15.94 6.63
CA GLU A 73 3.07 -16.92 6.96
C GLU A 73 1.76 -16.23 7.31
N GLY A 74 0.65 -16.78 6.82
CA GLY A 74 -0.67 -16.17 6.99
C GLY A 74 -1.00 -15.10 5.96
N SER A 75 -0.10 -14.77 5.03
CA SER A 75 -0.41 -13.88 3.92
C SER A 75 -1.55 -14.42 3.06
N ARG A 76 -2.28 -13.51 2.43
CA ARG A 76 -3.35 -13.82 1.48
C ARG A 76 -3.28 -12.88 0.29
N LEU A 77 -3.25 -13.45 -0.91
CA LEU A 77 -3.46 -12.68 -2.13
C LEU A 77 -4.92 -12.19 -2.14
N LEU A 78 -5.10 -10.90 -2.09
CA LEU A 78 -6.41 -10.26 -2.11
C LEU A 78 -6.88 -10.00 -3.53
N ARG A 79 -5.98 -9.52 -4.37
CA ARG A 79 -6.31 -9.09 -5.72
C ARG A 79 -5.12 -9.22 -6.66
N LEU A 80 -5.42 -9.62 -7.90
CA LEU A 80 -4.52 -9.55 -9.05
C LEU A 80 -5.19 -8.68 -10.11
N THR A 81 -4.51 -7.63 -10.58
CA THR A 81 -5.02 -6.72 -11.60
C THR A 81 -3.87 -6.36 -12.55
N GLY A 82 -3.83 -7.02 -13.73
CA GLY A 82 -2.68 -6.94 -14.61
C GLY A 82 -1.44 -7.51 -13.92
N THR A 83 -0.40 -6.69 -13.80
CA THR A 83 0.88 -7.04 -13.14
C THR A 83 0.88 -6.73 -11.63
N LEU A 84 -0.17 -6.07 -11.13
CA LEU A 84 -0.28 -5.64 -9.75
C LEU A 84 -0.91 -6.74 -8.90
N ARG A 85 -0.21 -7.13 -7.84
CA ARG A 85 -0.68 -8.06 -6.80
C ARG A 85 -0.80 -7.36 -5.47
N LEU A 86 -1.93 -7.52 -4.81
CA LEU A 86 -2.17 -7.02 -3.46
C LEU A 86 -2.28 -8.18 -2.48
N TYR A 87 -1.56 -8.08 -1.37
CA TYR A 87 -1.59 -9.06 -0.29
C TYR A 87 -1.97 -8.42 1.02
N ALA A 88 -2.75 -9.14 1.82
CA ALA A 88 -2.84 -8.88 3.26
C ALA A 88 -1.84 -9.78 4.00
N VAL A 89 -1.06 -9.21 4.90
CA VAL A 89 -0.01 -9.91 5.64
C VAL A 89 -0.16 -9.62 7.13
N PRO A 90 -0.22 -10.64 7.99
CA PRO A 90 -0.18 -10.44 9.43
C PRO A 90 1.11 -9.73 9.84
N GLY A 91 0.97 -8.61 10.52
CA GLY A 91 2.05 -7.83 11.08
C GLY A 91 2.33 -8.19 12.54
N LYS A 92 3.45 -7.68 13.06
CA LYS A 92 3.79 -7.78 14.48
C LYS A 92 2.75 -7.04 15.33
N GLU A 93 2.64 -7.42 16.59
CA GLU A 93 1.82 -6.72 17.59
C GLU A 93 0.34 -6.55 17.20
N GLY A 94 -0.20 -7.50 16.42
CA GLY A 94 -1.60 -7.46 15.98
C GLY A 94 -1.86 -6.51 14.81
N MET A 95 -0.83 -5.92 14.23
CA MET A 95 -0.98 -5.14 12.99
C MET A 95 -1.42 -6.00 11.82
N LEU A 96 -1.93 -5.35 10.81
CA LEU A 96 -2.19 -5.90 9.50
C LEU A 96 -1.50 -5.02 8.46
N CYS A 97 -0.85 -5.66 7.49
CA CYS A 97 -0.15 -4.97 6.42
C CYS A 97 -0.85 -5.22 5.08
N LEU A 98 -0.97 -4.17 4.28
CA LEU A 98 -1.24 -4.23 2.86
C LEU A 98 0.09 -4.18 2.13
N ILE A 99 0.33 -5.13 1.23
CA ILE A 99 1.52 -5.19 0.40
C ILE A 99 1.09 -5.13 -1.05
N GLU A 100 1.71 -4.22 -1.77
CA GLU A 100 1.59 -4.08 -3.22
C GLU A 100 2.86 -4.63 -3.87
N VAL A 101 2.70 -5.39 -4.95
CA VAL A 101 3.79 -5.90 -5.80
C VAL A 101 3.43 -5.61 -7.24
N ASP A 102 4.25 -4.86 -7.94
CA ASP A 102 4.15 -4.69 -9.38
C ASP A 102 5.22 -5.54 -10.07
N ASP A 103 4.79 -6.63 -10.68
CA ASP A 103 5.67 -7.56 -11.36
C ASP A 103 6.35 -6.97 -12.61
N ALA A 104 5.71 -6.01 -13.28
CA ALA A 104 6.28 -5.36 -14.46
C ALA A 104 7.37 -4.37 -14.07
N ALA A 105 7.14 -3.59 -13.02
CA ALA A 105 8.12 -2.63 -12.51
C ALA A 105 9.21 -3.30 -11.63
N GLY A 106 8.97 -4.52 -11.17
CA GLY A 106 9.85 -5.20 -10.22
C GLY A 106 9.92 -4.50 -8.86
N THR A 107 8.84 -3.80 -8.48
CA THR A 107 8.77 -3.01 -7.25
C THR A 107 7.78 -3.61 -6.26
N ALA A 108 7.99 -3.30 -4.98
CA ALA A 108 7.05 -3.63 -3.93
C ALA A 108 6.97 -2.50 -2.91
N GLY A 109 5.75 -2.24 -2.44
CA GLY A 109 5.44 -1.28 -1.38
C GLY A 109 4.61 -1.91 -0.28
N GLY A 110 4.49 -1.21 0.86
CA GLY A 110 3.65 -1.71 1.93
C GLY A 110 3.28 -0.66 2.96
N ALA A 111 2.09 -0.80 3.52
CA ALA A 111 1.59 -0.03 4.65
C ALA A 111 1.04 -0.99 5.71
N CYS A 112 1.35 -0.72 6.97
CA CYS A 112 0.83 -1.49 8.11
C CYS A 112 0.11 -0.57 9.08
N ALA A 113 -0.97 -1.05 9.63
CA ALA A 113 -1.69 -0.36 10.70
C ALA A 113 -2.27 -1.36 11.70
N ASP A 114 -2.67 -0.84 12.86
CA ASP A 114 -3.46 -1.62 13.80
C ASP A 114 -4.73 -2.13 13.11
N ARG A 115 -5.05 -3.40 13.30
CA ARG A 115 -6.23 -4.03 12.73
C ARG A 115 -7.54 -3.28 13.04
N HIS A 116 -7.60 -2.60 14.18
CA HIS A 116 -8.76 -1.83 14.59
C HIS A 116 -9.06 -0.64 13.65
N VAL A 117 -8.08 -0.18 12.88
CA VAL A 117 -8.31 0.87 11.87
C VAL A 117 -9.38 0.46 10.86
N LEU A 118 -9.52 -0.84 10.57
CA LEU A 118 -10.49 -1.37 9.63
C LEU A 118 -11.95 -1.34 10.15
N LEU A 119 -12.16 -1.02 11.43
CA LEU A 119 -13.50 -0.77 11.96
C LEU A 119 -14.10 0.54 11.44
N THR A 120 -13.24 1.54 11.16
CA THR A 120 -13.64 2.89 10.80
C THR A 120 -12.78 3.47 9.68
N GLY A 121 -11.95 2.65 9.04
CA GLY A 121 -10.95 3.10 8.10
C GLY A 121 -10.51 2.00 7.14
N SER A 122 -9.41 2.31 6.48
CA SER A 122 -8.72 1.43 5.55
C SER A 122 -7.22 1.50 5.79
N ILE A 123 -6.51 0.48 5.36
CA ILE A 123 -5.06 0.54 5.16
C ILE A 123 -4.87 0.80 3.67
N TYR A 124 -4.21 1.88 3.30
CA TYR A 124 -4.06 2.25 1.90
C TYR A 124 -2.66 2.77 1.59
N MET A 125 -2.34 2.76 0.30
CA MET A 125 -1.18 3.43 -0.30
C MET A 125 -1.67 4.26 -1.49
N ALA A 126 -1.01 5.39 -1.73
CA ALA A 126 -1.29 6.27 -2.85
C ALA A 126 0.03 6.65 -3.50
N ASP A 127 0.30 6.10 -4.66
CA ASP A 127 1.53 6.32 -5.40
C ASP A 127 1.29 7.24 -6.59
N ARG A 128 2.09 8.30 -6.69
CA ARG A 128 2.02 9.22 -7.83
C ARG A 128 2.61 8.57 -9.07
N GLN A 129 1.85 8.58 -10.15
CA GLN A 129 2.24 8.07 -11.45
C GLN A 129 2.99 9.14 -12.26
N GLU A 130 3.64 8.73 -13.36
CA GLU A 130 4.39 9.64 -14.23
C GLU A 130 3.53 10.74 -14.86
N ASP A 131 2.25 10.46 -15.11
CA ASP A 131 1.27 11.42 -15.65
C ASP A 131 0.74 12.40 -14.59
N GLY A 132 1.22 12.30 -13.35
CA GLY A 132 0.81 13.13 -12.23
C GLY A 132 -0.40 12.61 -11.46
N SER A 133 -1.16 11.69 -12.01
CA SER A 133 -2.27 11.01 -11.31
C SER A 133 -1.76 10.08 -10.20
N ARG A 134 -2.67 9.52 -9.43
CA ARG A 134 -2.35 8.56 -8.36
C ARG A 134 -2.91 7.17 -8.67
N LEU A 135 -2.12 6.16 -8.35
CA LEU A 135 -2.58 4.80 -8.12
C LEU A 135 -2.91 4.68 -6.62
N VAL A 136 -4.17 4.40 -6.31
CA VAL A 136 -4.60 4.18 -4.93
C VAL A 136 -5.02 2.73 -4.75
N VAL A 137 -4.38 2.05 -3.84
CA VAL A 137 -4.72 0.67 -3.46
C VAL A 137 -5.11 0.64 -1.99
N GLY A 138 -6.09 -0.19 -1.64
CA GLY A 138 -6.56 -0.23 -0.26
C GLY A 138 -7.05 -1.59 0.19
N LEU A 139 -6.88 -1.82 1.49
CA LEU A 139 -7.43 -2.94 2.26
C LEU A 139 -8.49 -2.40 3.20
N VAL A 140 -9.68 -2.93 3.12
CA VAL A 140 -10.85 -2.53 3.91
C VAL A 140 -11.44 -3.72 4.67
N GLY A 141 -12.14 -3.44 5.74
CA GLY A 141 -12.91 -4.46 6.48
C GLY A 141 -14.09 -5.00 5.66
N ASP A 142 -14.65 -6.11 6.14
CA ASP A 142 -15.87 -6.69 5.57
C ASP A 142 -17.02 -5.69 5.63
N GLY A 143 -17.90 -5.74 4.62
CA GLY A 143 -19.03 -4.85 4.48
C GLY A 143 -18.83 -3.72 3.46
N HIS A 144 -17.60 -3.40 3.09
CA HIS A 144 -17.34 -2.48 1.99
C HIS A 144 -17.57 -3.18 0.64
N THR A 145 -18.23 -2.50 -0.28
CA THR A 145 -18.60 -3.06 -1.60
C THR A 145 -18.01 -2.30 -2.76
N TYR A 146 -17.59 -1.05 -2.53
CA TYR A 146 -16.99 -0.21 -3.56
C TYR A 146 -15.95 0.75 -2.98
N ALA A 147 -15.07 1.22 -3.87
CA ALA A 147 -14.26 2.41 -3.69
C ALA A 147 -14.50 3.36 -4.87
N GLU A 148 -14.50 4.67 -4.60
CA GLU A 148 -14.83 5.71 -5.59
C GLU A 148 -13.93 6.91 -5.41
N ALA A 149 -13.42 7.44 -6.51
CA ALA A 149 -12.76 8.73 -6.56
C ALA A 149 -13.30 9.48 -7.77
N GLU A 150 -13.71 10.74 -7.57
CA GLU A 150 -14.32 11.56 -8.60
C GLU A 150 -15.57 10.87 -9.21
N ASP A 151 -15.52 10.56 -10.51
CA ASP A 151 -16.57 9.85 -11.25
C ASP A 151 -16.29 8.35 -11.46
N ARG A 152 -15.20 7.83 -10.87
CA ARG A 152 -14.77 6.45 -11.04
C ARG A 152 -15.12 5.61 -9.83
N ARG A 153 -15.93 4.60 -10.03
CA ARG A 153 -16.27 3.61 -9.00
C ARG A 153 -15.75 2.24 -9.39
N VAL A 154 -15.08 1.57 -8.45
CA VAL A 154 -14.59 0.20 -8.60
C VAL A 154 -15.15 -0.69 -7.48
N PRO A 155 -15.36 -1.98 -7.75
CA PRO A 155 -15.79 -2.91 -6.71
C PRO A 155 -14.65 -3.22 -5.74
N VAL A 156 -14.98 -3.36 -4.46
CA VAL A 156 -14.13 -4.03 -3.47
C VAL A 156 -14.27 -5.53 -3.69
N GLN A 157 -13.14 -6.21 -3.84
CA GLN A 157 -13.07 -7.66 -4.01
C GLN A 157 -12.05 -8.24 -3.05
N SER A 158 -12.41 -9.31 -2.32
CA SER A 158 -11.54 -9.92 -1.32
C SER A 158 -10.93 -8.90 -0.35
N ASN A 159 -11.74 -7.93 0.10
CA ASN A 159 -11.33 -6.84 0.98
C ASN A 159 -10.36 -5.81 0.37
N ALA A 160 -10.14 -5.82 -0.94
CA ALA A 160 -9.21 -4.90 -1.58
C ALA A 160 -9.84 -4.12 -2.73
N PHE A 161 -9.33 -2.92 -2.98
CA PHE A 161 -9.64 -2.12 -4.16
C PHE A 161 -8.37 -1.58 -4.82
N VAL A 162 -8.49 -1.23 -6.11
CA VAL A 162 -7.46 -0.58 -6.91
C VAL A 162 -8.13 0.51 -7.73
N LEU A 163 -7.75 1.75 -7.49
CA LEU A 163 -8.16 2.93 -8.26
C LEU A 163 -6.94 3.49 -8.99
N ARG A 164 -7.03 3.68 -10.29
CA ARG A 164 -5.97 4.26 -11.13
C ARG A 164 -6.41 5.60 -11.67
N GLY A 165 -5.46 6.50 -11.89
CA GLY A 165 -5.73 7.81 -12.46
C GLY A 165 -6.58 8.68 -11.54
N VAL A 166 -6.28 8.68 -10.25
CA VAL A 166 -6.93 9.55 -9.26
C VAL A 166 -6.20 10.89 -9.23
N ASP A 167 -6.90 11.95 -9.58
CA ASP A 167 -6.36 13.32 -9.58
C ASP A 167 -6.74 14.07 -8.30
N GLY A 168 -7.84 13.68 -7.68
CA GLY A 168 -8.35 14.27 -6.44
C GLY A 168 -7.56 13.93 -5.19
N SER A 169 -7.88 14.63 -4.12
CA SER A 169 -7.26 14.46 -2.80
C SER A 169 -7.98 13.46 -1.90
N SER A 170 -9.02 12.78 -2.38
CA SER A 170 -9.78 11.85 -1.55
C SER A 170 -10.33 10.66 -2.32
N VAL A 171 -10.51 9.56 -1.59
CA VAL A 171 -11.21 8.36 -2.05
C VAL A 171 -12.33 8.05 -1.07
N THR A 172 -13.48 7.73 -1.59
CA THR A 172 -14.62 7.24 -0.81
C THR A 172 -14.67 5.73 -0.87
N VAL A 173 -14.79 5.06 0.27
CA VAL A 173 -15.05 3.62 0.37
C VAL A 173 -16.35 3.39 1.10
N GLY A 174 -17.12 2.41 0.66
CA GLY A 174 -18.42 2.26 1.26
C GLY A 174 -19.21 1.01 0.90
N SER A 175 -20.41 1.00 1.43
CA SER A 175 -21.49 0.08 1.14
C SER A 175 -22.72 0.88 0.72
N PRO A 176 -23.84 0.24 0.32
CA PRO A 176 -25.07 0.97 0.02
C PRO A 176 -25.64 1.79 1.18
N THR A 177 -25.26 1.48 2.42
CA THR A 177 -25.84 2.09 3.64
C THR A 177 -24.84 2.94 4.43
N ALA A 178 -23.57 2.90 4.11
CA ALA A 178 -22.54 3.64 4.86
C ALA A 178 -21.33 3.96 3.97
N VAL A 179 -20.78 5.13 4.16
CA VAL A 179 -19.70 5.70 3.35
C VAL A 179 -18.61 6.27 4.26
N GLN A 180 -17.36 6.10 3.86
CA GLN A 180 -16.19 6.66 4.52
C GLN A 180 -15.30 7.34 3.49
N THR A 181 -14.76 8.50 3.83
CA THR A 181 -13.78 9.21 3.00
C THR A 181 -12.37 8.99 3.54
N ILE A 182 -11.46 8.70 2.64
CA ILE A 182 -10.02 8.59 2.86
C ILE A 182 -9.41 9.85 2.27
N ASP A 183 -8.73 10.63 3.09
CA ASP A 183 -7.96 11.78 2.63
C ASP A 183 -6.57 11.30 2.18
N LEU A 184 -6.20 11.62 0.94
CA LEU A 184 -4.92 11.22 0.34
C LEU A 184 -3.80 12.24 0.61
N GLY A 185 -4.13 13.37 1.21
CA GLY A 185 -3.20 14.49 1.34
C GLY A 185 -2.90 15.18 0.00
N ASP A 186 -2.13 16.24 0.06
CA ASP A 186 -1.63 17.00 -1.11
C ASP A 186 -0.35 16.40 -1.70
#